data_d59ab84e753f4b75bb0a9d77c9025dc3
#
_entry.id   d59ab84e753f4b75bb0a9d77c9025dc3
#
_cell.length_a   1.000
_cell.length_b   1.000
_cell.length_c   1.000
_cell.angle_alpha   90.00
_cell.angle_beta   90.00
_cell.angle_gamma   90.00
#
_symmetry.space_group_name_H-M   'P 1'
#
loop_
_entity.id
_entity.type
_entity.pdbx_description
1 polymer ?
#
loop_
_entity_poly.entity_id
_entity_poly.type
_entity_poly.pdbx_seq_one_letter_code
_entity_poly.pdbx_strand_id
1 'polypeptide(L)'
;MSVNPSRSMAGEKTILWVIAILTLARLMAIGFSPLGLDVEEAQYWQWSTTPDAGYFTKPPMIAWLIGLSTSIFGMTEFGVRAFAPLLQALAALLILAIGKQAESSRVGIIAAAIWISLPASALGGFIISTDSPMIVFYLAALLMLTPLSRGHALTPIAAMIAGVMFGLAMMSKYAAAYLLVGLVLWWLWQGRHLLRFNIGGTLIFIGAAMLALSPNLVWNIHHGFVTVGHLGDNANLDETAWSLTRPFEFLLGQMGVAGPVIAGLAVFAIWRLRHDAAARFWIALGLPALVVVTAQAIRNDANANWAIASWPALVMLVAIAIDRATPRILRAAKIGILINAALSLIILVSTVVGSFGLLTPPSDPLRRLRAWDHHHQDLAQFTAAHQAKAILTFRREHIAKMIWHHRFQPLPIFIVDRNGVAENHFEQRLAWRPQDARRGQPVVAITGEDTPPEITGITWQGLSAVSMHQISTKKHRRLVFHLGRFSGQQ
;
A
#
# COMPACT_ATOMS: atom_id res chain seq x y z
N MET A 1 -6.08 -40.34 4.20
CA MET A 1 -4.63 -40.61 4.44
C MET A 1 -4.21 -39.86 5.69
N SER A 2 -3.89 -40.55 6.78
CA SER A 2 -3.41 -39.93 8.01
C SER A 2 -2.03 -39.30 7.74
N VAL A 3 -1.93 -37.99 7.83
CA VAL A 3 -0.66 -37.25 7.70
C VAL A 3 0.20 -37.63 8.91
N ASN A 4 1.40 -38.14 8.66
CA ASN A 4 2.36 -38.47 9.71
C ASN A 4 2.71 -37.21 10.51
N PRO A 5 2.41 -37.14 11.83
CA PRO A 5 2.60 -35.93 12.63
C PRO A 5 4.01 -35.35 12.60
N SER A 6 5.03 -36.23 12.50
CA SER A 6 6.43 -35.79 12.45
C SER A 6 6.79 -35.05 11.15
N ARG A 7 6.19 -35.41 10.01
CA ARG A 7 6.38 -34.70 8.73
C ARG A 7 5.70 -33.35 8.72
N SER A 8 4.55 -33.21 9.38
CA SER A 8 3.85 -31.95 9.52
C SER A 8 4.65 -30.94 10.36
N MET A 9 5.20 -31.40 11.50
CA MET A 9 6.03 -30.56 12.37
C MET A 9 7.33 -30.10 11.69
N ALA A 10 7.98 -30.98 10.91
CA ALA A 10 9.17 -30.60 10.15
C ALA A 10 8.87 -29.54 9.10
N GLY A 11 7.75 -29.67 8.37
CA GLY A 11 7.30 -28.67 7.40
C GLY A 11 6.97 -27.31 8.02
N GLU A 12 6.33 -27.29 9.20
CA GLU A 12 6.07 -26.03 9.91
C GLU A 12 7.36 -25.35 10.36
N LYS A 13 8.31 -26.07 10.92
CA LYS A 13 9.62 -25.49 11.28
C LYS A 13 10.33 -24.92 10.07
N THR A 14 10.29 -25.64 8.94
CA THR A 14 10.90 -25.15 7.69
C THR A 14 10.29 -23.84 7.22
N ILE A 15 8.95 -23.72 7.15
CA ILE A 15 8.32 -22.49 6.68
C ILE A 15 8.57 -21.31 7.63
N LEU A 16 8.63 -21.54 8.94
CA LEU A 16 8.98 -20.52 9.93
C LEU A 16 10.41 -20.00 9.72
N TRP A 17 11.37 -20.88 9.49
CA TRP A 17 12.74 -20.48 9.17
C TRP A 17 12.83 -19.71 7.85
N VAL A 18 12.10 -20.13 6.83
CA VAL A 18 12.05 -19.41 5.54
C VAL A 18 11.48 -17.99 5.74
N ILE A 19 10.40 -17.84 6.50
CA ILE A 19 9.83 -16.52 6.83
C ILE A 19 10.87 -15.66 7.57
N ALA A 20 11.55 -16.19 8.58
CA ALA A 20 12.55 -15.47 9.35
C ALA A 20 13.76 -15.04 8.50
N ILE A 21 14.32 -15.96 7.71
CA ILE A 21 15.46 -15.68 6.81
C ILE A 21 15.08 -14.64 5.76
N LEU A 22 13.91 -14.76 5.13
CA LEU A 22 13.43 -13.81 4.14
C LEU A 22 13.20 -12.42 4.74
N THR A 23 12.66 -12.35 5.97
CA THR A 23 12.47 -11.09 6.70
C THR A 23 13.80 -10.41 6.98
N LEU A 24 14.79 -11.15 7.45
CA LEU A 24 16.15 -10.65 7.66
C LEU A 24 16.79 -10.16 6.36
N ALA A 25 16.67 -10.94 5.27
CA ALA A 25 17.18 -10.55 3.97
C ALA A 25 16.54 -9.25 3.46
N ARG A 26 15.22 -9.06 3.66
CA ARG A 26 14.51 -7.82 3.31
C ARG A 26 14.97 -6.64 4.17
N LEU A 27 15.15 -6.83 5.47
CA LEU A 27 15.69 -5.78 6.35
C LEU A 27 17.11 -5.36 5.92
N MET A 28 17.97 -6.33 5.61
CA MET A 28 19.30 -6.04 5.05
C MET A 28 19.21 -5.32 3.72
N ALA A 29 18.33 -5.75 2.81
CA ALA A 29 18.13 -5.10 1.52
C ALA A 29 17.72 -3.63 1.65
N ILE A 30 16.84 -3.31 2.61
CA ILE A 30 16.47 -1.92 2.91
C ILE A 30 17.68 -1.14 3.44
N GLY A 31 18.46 -1.73 4.35
CA GLY A 31 19.65 -1.08 4.93
C GLY A 31 20.76 -0.78 3.94
N PHE A 32 20.91 -1.61 2.89
CA PHE A 32 21.93 -1.42 1.84
C PHE A 32 21.39 -0.77 0.56
N SER A 33 20.09 -0.43 0.51
CA SER A 33 19.48 0.13 -0.68
C SER A 33 19.91 1.59 -0.90
N PRO A 34 20.32 1.95 -2.13
CA PRO A 34 20.60 3.34 -2.50
C PRO A 34 19.32 4.11 -2.89
N LEU A 35 18.15 3.51 -2.73
CA LEU A 35 16.89 4.07 -3.19
C LEU A 35 16.24 4.95 -2.13
N GLY A 36 16.01 6.22 -2.45
CA GLY A 36 15.22 7.13 -1.62
C GLY A 36 13.76 6.69 -1.45
N LEU A 37 13.02 7.39 -0.60
CA LEU A 37 11.61 7.11 -0.36
C LEU A 37 10.75 7.30 -1.62
N ASP A 38 9.64 6.59 -1.73
CA ASP A 38 8.57 6.92 -2.67
C ASP A 38 7.85 8.22 -2.25
N VAL A 39 7.10 8.83 -3.17
CA VAL A 39 6.31 10.04 -2.89
C VAL A 39 5.33 9.80 -1.74
N GLU A 40 4.69 8.63 -1.75
CA GLU A 40 3.74 8.28 -0.71
C GLU A 40 4.41 7.98 0.63
N GLU A 41 5.57 7.29 0.63
CA GLU A 41 6.36 7.06 1.85
C GLU A 41 6.80 8.38 2.51
N ALA A 42 7.29 9.32 1.69
CA ALA A 42 7.70 10.65 2.17
C ALA A 42 6.52 11.45 2.72
N GLN A 43 5.35 11.37 2.08
CA GLN A 43 4.12 11.98 2.57
C GLN A 43 3.63 11.34 3.87
N TYR A 44 3.63 10.01 3.98
CA TYR A 44 3.23 9.30 5.20
C TYR A 44 4.18 9.57 6.37
N TRP A 45 5.49 9.71 6.08
CA TRP A 45 6.45 10.16 7.07
C TRP A 45 6.15 11.59 7.53
N GLN A 46 5.87 12.51 6.62
CA GLN A 46 5.49 13.87 7.00
C GLN A 46 4.23 13.88 7.87
N TRP A 47 3.23 13.04 7.57
CA TRP A 47 2.06 12.89 8.44
C TRP A 47 2.43 12.38 9.84
N SER A 48 3.42 11.51 9.94
CA SER A 48 3.87 10.97 11.22
C SER A 48 4.52 12.01 12.13
N THR A 49 4.98 13.13 11.58
CA THR A 49 5.53 14.25 12.38
C THR A 49 4.45 15.07 13.09
N THR A 50 3.20 14.97 12.63
CA THR A 50 2.02 15.60 13.25
C THR A 50 0.89 14.57 13.32
N PRO A 51 0.97 13.60 14.29
CA PRO A 51 0.00 12.52 14.39
C PRO A 51 -1.42 13.03 14.55
N ASP A 52 -2.33 12.49 13.74
CA ASP A 52 -3.76 12.82 13.76
C ASP A 52 -4.57 11.53 13.61
N ALA A 53 -5.89 11.59 13.77
CA ALA A 53 -6.80 10.46 13.62
C ALA A 53 -7.29 10.23 12.17
N GLY A 54 -6.84 11.06 11.23
CA GLY A 54 -7.10 10.96 9.79
C GLY A 54 -6.27 11.95 9.00
N TYR A 55 -6.18 11.75 7.70
CA TYR A 55 -5.48 12.64 6.76
C TYR A 55 -6.30 12.81 5.49
N PHE A 56 -5.96 13.81 4.69
CA PHE A 56 -6.70 14.19 3.48
C PHE A 56 -7.08 12.99 2.59
N THR A 57 -6.15 12.07 2.37
CA THR A 57 -6.33 10.97 1.41
C THR A 57 -6.45 9.59 2.03
N LYS A 58 -6.06 9.40 3.31
CA LYS A 58 -5.95 8.07 3.93
C LYS A 58 -6.29 8.10 5.42
N PRO A 59 -6.72 6.96 5.98
CA PRO A 59 -6.78 6.74 7.42
C PRO A 59 -5.38 6.77 8.08
N PRO A 60 -5.29 6.88 9.41
CA PRO A 60 -4.06 7.30 10.10
C PRO A 60 -3.01 6.21 10.35
N MET A 61 -3.36 4.92 10.29
CA MET A 61 -2.53 3.81 10.75
C MET A 61 -1.12 3.82 10.18
N ILE A 62 -0.97 4.16 8.89
CA ILE A 62 0.32 4.19 8.23
C ILE A 62 1.25 5.25 8.84
N ALA A 63 0.72 6.43 9.14
CA ALA A 63 1.49 7.50 9.78
C ALA A 63 1.92 7.13 11.21
N TRP A 64 1.02 6.52 11.98
CA TRP A 64 1.34 6.06 13.34
C TRP A 64 2.44 4.99 13.34
N LEU A 65 2.38 4.02 12.41
CA LEU A 65 3.40 2.98 12.29
C LEU A 65 4.76 3.53 11.84
N ILE A 66 4.77 4.46 10.89
CA ILE A 66 6.01 5.11 10.45
C ILE A 66 6.60 5.96 11.58
N GLY A 67 5.76 6.71 12.32
CA GLY A 67 6.20 7.47 13.48
C GLY A 67 6.83 6.57 14.55
N LEU A 68 6.19 5.44 14.87
CA LEU A 68 6.76 4.45 15.79
C LEU A 68 8.06 3.84 15.24
N SER A 69 8.10 3.48 13.95
CA SER A 69 9.29 2.91 13.33
C SER A 69 10.47 3.88 13.34
N THR A 70 10.23 5.14 12.97
CA THR A 70 11.30 6.16 12.94
C THR A 70 11.74 6.60 14.33
N SER A 71 10.90 6.50 15.35
CA SER A 71 11.31 6.74 16.75
C SER A 71 12.27 5.66 17.28
N ILE A 72 12.18 4.44 16.76
CA ILE A 72 13.04 3.30 17.15
C ILE A 72 14.32 3.26 16.29
N PHE A 73 14.18 3.40 14.97
CA PHE A 73 15.26 3.17 14.00
C PHE A 73 15.83 4.45 13.40
N GLY A 74 15.38 5.62 13.84
CA GLY A 74 15.83 6.92 13.35
C GLY A 74 15.13 7.38 12.08
N MET A 75 15.26 8.69 11.79
CA MET A 75 14.66 9.34 10.61
C MET A 75 15.51 9.09 9.34
N THR A 76 15.56 7.85 8.91
CA THR A 76 16.25 7.34 7.71
C THR A 76 15.28 6.57 6.83
N GLU A 77 15.66 6.28 5.57
CA GLU A 77 14.91 5.41 4.68
C GLU A 77 14.66 4.03 5.30
N PHE A 78 15.66 3.51 6.04
CA PHE A 78 15.53 2.29 6.81
C PHE A 78 14.46 2.44 7.90
N GLY A 79 14.51 3.52 8.70
CA GLY A 79 13.56 3.77 9.77
C GLY A 79 12.12 3.89 9.27
N VAL A 80 11.90 4.51 8.11
CA VAL A 80 10.56 4.58 7.49
C VAL A 80 10.07 3.20 7.08
N ARG A 81 10.94 2.34 6.53
CA ARG A 81 10.61 1.06 5.90
C ARG A 81 10.71 -0.16 6.81
N ALA A 82 11.36 -0.08 7.97
CA ALA A 82 11.71 -1.24 8.80
C ALA A 82 10.51 -2.11 9.18
N PHE A 83 9.33 -1.53 9.33
CA PHE A 83 8.11 -2.29 9.62
C PHE A 83 7.52 -3.02 8.41
N ALA A 84 7.87 -2.65 7.18
CA ALA A 84 7.32 -3.31 5.99
C ALA A 84 7.63 -4.82 5.95
N PRO A 85 8.89 -5.30 6.08
CA PRO A 85 9.17 -6.73 6.11
C PRO A 85 8.60 -7.43 7.35
N LEU A 86 8.50 -6.76 8.50
CA LEU A 86 7.91 -7.33 9.71
C LEU A 86 6.40 -7.56 9.54
N LEU A 87 5.68 -6.62 8.93
CA LEU A 87 4.27 -6.77 8.62
C LEU A 87 4.03 -7.90 7.60
N GLN A 88 4.90 -8.07 6.60
CA GLN A 88 4.81 -9.20 5.67
C GLN A 88 5.08 -10.54 6.34
N ALA A 89 6.01 -10.61 7.29
CA ALA A 89 6.25 -11.80 8.09
C ALA A 89 5.01 -12.16 8.93
N LEU A 90 4.43 -11.16 9.61
CA LEU A 90 3.23 -11.34 10.42
C LEU A 90 2.03 -11.79 9.55
N ALA A 91 1.86 -11.22 8.36
CA ALA A 91 0.85 -11.67 7.40
C ALA A 91 1.04 -13.15 7.01
N ALA A 92 2.27 -13.57 6.75
CA ALA A 92 2.58 -14.98 6.43
C ALA A 92 2.27 -15.92 7.60
N LEU A 93 2.59 -15.52 8.84
CA LEU A 93 2.26 -16.28 10.05
C LEU A 93 0.75 -16.38 10.29
N LEU A 94 0.01 -15.30 10.05
CA LEU A 94 -1.45 -15.30 10.13
C LEU A 94 -2.08 -16.22 9.07
N ILE A 95 -1.60 -16.19 7.83
CA ILE A 95 -2.07 -17.09 6.76
C ILE A 95 -1.76 -18.55 7.11
N LEU A 96 -0.58 -18.85 7.66
CA LEU A 96 -0.23 -20.19 8.18
C LEU A 96 -1.26 -20.65 9.23
N ALA A 97 -1.58 -19.77 10.20
CA ALA A 97 -2.53 -20.06 11.26
C ALA A 97 -3.96 -20.26 10.72
N ILE A 98 -4.40 -19.41 9.78
CA ILE A 98 -5.69 -19.50 9.10
C ILE A 98 -5.80 -20.86 8.39
N GLY A 99 -4.79 -21.25 7.62
CA GLY A 99 -4.81 -22.51 6.89
C GLY A 99 -4.83 -23.74 7.82
N LYS A 100 -4.12 -23.69 8.94
CA LYS A 100 -4.16 -24.71 9.99
C LYS A 100 -5.56 -24.84 10.60
N GLN A 101 -6.18 -23.70 10.91
CA GLN A 101 -7.49 -23.67 11.51
C GLN A 101 -8.59 -24.06 10.51
N ALA A 102 -8.48 -23.61 9.24
CA ALA A 102 -9.47 -23.86 8.20
C ALA A 102 -9.51 -25.34 7.74
N GLU A 103 -8.34 -25.96 7.57
CA GLU A 103 -8.25 -27.30 6.96
C GLU A 103 -7.19 -28.19 7.66
N SER A 104 -5.90 -27.83 7.54
CA SER A 104 -4.78 -28.62 8.05
C SER A 104 -3.47 -27.84 8.09
N SER A 105 -2.51 -28.31 8.87
CA SER A 105 -1.13 -27.78 8.86
C SER A 105 -0.52 -27.76 7.44
N ARG A 106 -0.83 -28.75 6.61
CA ARG A 106 -0.35 -28.79 5.22
C ARG A 106 -0.90 -27.64 4.39
N VAL A 107 -2.20 -27.36 4.49
CA VAL A 107 -2.83 -26.21 3.81
C VAL A 107 -2.22 -24.89 4.30
N GLY A 108 -2.01 -24.76 5.61
CA GLY A 108 -1.36 -23.59 6.18
C GLY A 108 0.05 -23.36 5.63
N ILE A 109 0.88 -24.42 5.57
CA ILE A 109 2.24 -24.37 5.01
C ILE A 109 2.21 -23.95 3.53
N ILE A 110 1.32 -24.56 2.72
CA ILE A 110 1.17 -24.23 1.29
C ILE A 110 0.73 -22.77 1.13
N ALA A 111 -0.25 -22.33 1.89
CA ALA A 111 -0.76 -20.96 1.83
C ALA A 111 0.32 -19.94 2.21
N ALA A 112 1.08 -20.19 3.28
CA ALA A 112 2.20 -19.33 3.69
C ALA A 112 3.31 -19.32 2.63
N ALA A 113 3.67 -20.46 2.05
CA ALA A 113 4.66 -20.55 0.99
C ALA A 113 4.25 -19.77 -0.27
N ILE A 114 2.97 -19.85 -0.66
CA ILE A 114 2.42 -19.02 -1.73
C ILE A 114 2.56 -17.55 -1.36
N TRP A 115 2.07 -17.13 -0.18
CA TRP A 115 2.06 -15.73 0.24
C TRP A 115 3.43 -15.08 0.22
N ILE A 116 4.43 -15.72 0.84
CA ILE A 116 5.80 -15.17 0.89
C ILE A 116 6.48 -15.11 -0.47
N SER A 117 6.03 -15.93 -1.43
CA SER A 117 6.55 -15.96 -2.80
C SER A 117 5.87 -14.94 -3.72
N LEU A 118 4.70 -14.37 -3.36
CA LEU A 118 4.01 -13.39 -4.21
C LEU A 118 4.92 -12.18 -4.53
N PRO A 119 5.01 -11.74 -5.79
CA PRO A 119 5.70 -10.50 -6.14
C PRO A 119 5.21 -9.29 -5.35
N ALA A 120 3.89 -9.21 -5.08
CA ALA A 120 3.31 -8.16 -4.22
C ALA A 120 3.85 -8.21 -2.79
N SER A 121 4.10 -9.41 -2.22
CA SER A 121 4.72 -9.56 -0.90
C SER A 121 6.19 -9.12 -0.91
N ALA A 122 6.91 -9.31 -2.03
CA ALA A 122 8.27 -8.83 -2.17
C ALA A 122 8.34 -7.30 -2.20
N LEU A 123 7.50 -6.65 -3.01
CA LEU A 123 7.39 -5.18 -3.07
C LEU A 123 6.90 -4.59 -1.76
N GLY A 124 5.83 -5.15 -1.16
CA GLY A 124 5.30 -4.71 0.12
C GLY A 124 6.22 -5.01 1.32
N GLY A 125 7.27 -5.82 1.13
CA GLY A 125 8.34 -6.03 2.09
C GLY A 125 9.52 -5.06 1.92
N PHE A 126 9.49 -4.18 0.93
CA PHE A 126 10.49 -3.13 0.69
C PHE A 126 9.88 -1.74 0.82
N ILE A 127 8.76 -1.47 0.17
CA ILE A 127 8.05 -0.19 0.24
C ILE A 127 6.94 -0.31 1.28
N ILE A 128 6.91 0.61 2.25
CA ILE A 128 5.82 0.67 3.22
C ILE A 128 4.62 1.42 2.64
N SER A 129 3.45 0.82 2.73
CA SER A 129 2.20 1.39 2.22
C SER A 129 1.03 1.11 3.16
N THR A 130 -0.11 1.76 2.92
CA THR A 130 -1.35 1.49 3.67
C THR A 130 -1.84 0.04 3.54
N ASP A 131 -1.43 -0.66 2.46
CA ASP A 131 -1.76 -2.07 2.26
C ASP A 131 -1.09 -2.98 3.28
N SER A 132 0.14 -2.64 3.72
CA SER A 132 0.92 -3.48 4.65
C SER A 132 0.20 -3.69 6.00
N PRO A 133 -0.19 -2.64 6.76
CA PRO A 133 -0.96 -2.83 7.98
C PRO A 133 -2.39 -3.31 7.73
N MET A 134 -3.04 -2.86 6.65
CA MET A 134 -4.39 -3.31 6.31
C MET A 134 -4.45 -4.84 6.20
N ILE A 135 -3.53 -5.46 5.45
CA ILE A 135 -3.49 -6.92 5.26
C ILE A 135 -3.27 -7.65 6.57
N VAL A 136 -2.41 -7.16 7.45
CA VAL A 136 -2.16 -7.78 8.76
C VAL A 136 -3.43 -7.79 9.61
N PHE A 137 -4.07 -6.64 9.77
CA PHE A 137 -5.29 -6.55 10.57
C PHE A 137 -6.47 -7.27 9.91
N TYR A 138 -6.56 -7.23 8.59
CA TYR A 138 -7.54 -8.00 7.81
C TYR A 138 -7.37 -9.51 8.04
N LEU A 139 -6.14 -10.02 7.98
CA LEU A 139 -5.83 -11.43 8.25
C LEU A 139 -6.08 -11.81 9.71
N ALA A 140 -5.80 -10.93 10.65
CA ALA A 140 -6.11 -11.16 12.07
C ALA A 140 -7.63 -11.26 12.31
N ALA A 141 -8.42 -10.40 11.66
CA ALA A 141 -9.87 -10.51 11.66
C ALA A 141 -10.33 -11.83 11.01
N LEU A 142 -9.76 -12.16 9.86
CA LEU A 142 -10.08 -13.37 9.10
C LEU A 142 -9.74 -14.65 9.88
N LEU A 143 -8.65 -14.66 10.66
CA LEU A 143 -8.32 -15.78 11.54
C LEU A 143 -9.44 -16.05 12.56
N MET A 144 -9.98 -15.00 13.17
CA MET A 144 -11.11 -15.12 14.11
C MET A 144 -12.42 -15.52 13.41
N LEU A 145 -12.59 -15.14 12.13
CA LEU A 145 -13.77 -15.48 11.32
C LEU A 145 -13.67 -16.87 10.65
N THR A 146 -12.49 -17.48 10.62
CA THR A 146 -12.25 -18.78 9.96
C THR A 146 -13.21 -19.91 10.41
N PRO A 147 -13.65 -20.02 11.68
CA PRO A 147 -14.61 -21.04 12.10
C PRO A 147 -15.93 -21.02 11.32
N LEU A 148 -16.33 -19.83 10.81
CA LEU A 148 -17.54 -19.69 9.97
C LEU A 148 -17.46 -20.54 8.70
N SER A 149 -16.27 -20.68 8.09
CA SER A 149 -16.07 -21.50 6.88
C SER A 149 -16.46 -22.97 7.08
N ARG A 150 -16.40 -23.44 8.32
CA ARG A 150 -16.78 -24.79 8.76
C ARG A 150 -18.20 -24.89 9.32
N GLY A 151 -18.96 -23.79 9.29
CA GLY A 151 -20.30 -23.69 9.83
C GLY A 151 -20.36 -23.60 11.38
N HIS A 152 -19.24 -23.27 12.05
CA HIS A 152 -19.23 -23.02 13.49
C HIS A 152 -19.59 -21.57 13.78
N ALA A 153 -20.40 -21.34 14.82
CA ALA A 153 -20.67 -19.98 15.30
C ALA A 153 -19.43 -19.37 15.96
N LEU A 154 -19.33 -18.05 15.89
CA LEU A 154 -18.27 -17.33 16.61
C LEU A 154 -18.60 -17.25 18.11
N THR A 155 -17.59 -17.41 18.95
CA THR A 155 -17.70 -17.02 20.35
C THR A 155 -17.74 -15.50 20.46
N PRO A 156 -18.35 -14.92 21.53
CA PRO A 156 -18.37 -13.47 21.72
C PRO A 156 -16.97 -12.84 21.71
N ILE A 157 -15.98 -13.50 22.27
CA ILE A 157 -14.59 -13.05 22.28
C ILE A 157 -14.00 -13.04 20.86
N ALA A 158 -14.22 -14.10 20.08
CA ALA A 158 -13.75 -14.15 18.69
C ALA A 158 -14.41 -13.06 17.83
N ALA A 159 -15.73 -12.83 18.03
CA ALA A 159 -16.44 -11.76 17.34
C ALA A 159 -15.90 -10.37 17.72
N MET A 160 -15.63 -10.13 18.99
CA MET A 160 -15.05 -8.88 19.48
C MET A 160 -13.65 -8.64 18.91
N ILE A 161 -12.76 -9.63 18.98
CA ILE A 161 -11.41 -9.51 18.43
C ILE A 161 -11.46 -9.31 16.90
N ALA A 162 -12.31 -10.07 16.18
CA ALA A 162 -12.50 -9.90 14.75
C ALA A 162 -12.96 -8.47 14.40
N GLY A 163 -13.92 -7.92 15.19
CA GLY A 163 -14.40 -6.56 15.01
C GLY A 163 -13.31 -5.52 15.23
N VAL A 164 -12.57 -5.61 16.33
CA VAL A 164 -11.43 -4.70 16.60
C VAL A 164 -10.41 -4.77 15.47
N MET A 165 -9.98 -5.97 15.06
CA MET A 165 -9.01 -6.14 13.98
C MET A 165 -9.53 -5.60 12.65
N PHE A 166 -10.81 -5.82 12.34
CA PHE A 166 -11.44 -5.24 11.15
C PHE A 166 -11.46 -3.69 11.21
N GLY A 167 -11.82 -3.11 12.36
CA GLY A 167 -11.77 -1.65 12.56
C GLY A 167 -10.35 -1.08 12.37
N LEU A 168 -9.32 -1.76 12.88
CA LEU A 168 -7.91 -1.38 12.65
C LEU A 168 -7.48 -1.55 11.18
N ALA A 169 -8.02 -2.56 10.48
CA ALA A 169 -7.83 -2.69 9.04
C ALA A 169 -8.45 -1.50 8.27
N MET A 170 -9.65 -1.06 8.66
CA MET A 170 -10.29 0.14 8.13
C MET A 170 -9.49 1.42 8.45
N MET A 171 -8.91 1.52 9.67
CA MET A 171 -7.99 2.59 10.06
C MET A 171 -6.68 2.59 9.24
N SER A 172 -6.39 1.50 8.54
CA SER A 172 -5.23 1.39 7.64
C SER A 172 -5.59 1.76 6.21
N LYS A 173 -6.68 1.21 5.68
CA LYS A 173 -7.20 1.48 4.32
C LYS A 173 -8.66 1.05 4.23
N TYR A 174 -9.53 1.90 3.70
CA TYR A 174 -10.96 1.60 3.58
C TYR A 174 -11.28 0.42 2.64
N ALA A 175 -10.31 -0.01 1.82
CA ALA A 175 -10.45 -1.24 1.04
C ALA A 175 -10.65 -2.50 1.91
N ALA A 176 -10.36 -2.46 3.22
CA ALA A 176 -10.73 -3.52 4.16
C ALA A 176 -12.24 -3.78 4.19
N ALA A 177 -13.08 -2.81 3.82
CA ALA A 177 -14.54 -2.96 3.72
C ALA A 177 -14.98 -4.10 2.79
N TYR A 178 -14.12 -4.52 1.84
CA TYR A 178 -14.41 -5.69 1.00
C TYR A 178 -14.58 -6.98 1.81
N LEU A 179 -14.04 -7.06 3.05
CA LEU A 179 -14.32 -8.16 3.97
C LEU A 179 -15.82 -8.25 4.29
N LEU A 180 -16.47 -7.13 4.59
CA LEU A 180 -17.91 -7.11 4.89
C LEU A 180 -18.72 -7.49 3.66
N VAL A 181 -18.37 -6.96 2.49
CA VAL A 181 -19.04 -7.32 1.24
C VAL A 181 -18.93 -8.84 1.00
N GLY A 182 -17.76 -9.41 1.20
CA GLY A 182 -17.52 -10.85 1.07
C GLY A 182 -18.33 -11.67 2.09
N LEU A 183 -18.40 -11.23 3.35
CA LEU A 183 -19.21 -11.90 4.39
C LEU A 183 -20.70 -11.85 4.06
N VAL A 184 -21.20 -10.72 3.56
CA VAL A 184 -22.61 -10.60 3.11
C VAL A 184 -22.88 -11.51 1.92
N LEU A 185 -22.01 -11.54 0.91
CA LEU A 185 -22.15 -12.42 -0.24
C LEU A 185 -22.10 -13.90 0.16
N TRP A 186 -21.17 -14.28 1.04
CA TRP A 186 -21.12 -15.64 1.57
C TRP A 186 -22.40 -15.98 2.32
N TRP A 187 -22.89 -15.08 3.16
CA TRP A 187 -24.14 -15.22 3.90
C TRP A 187 -25.32 -15.43 2.95
N LEU A 188 -25.49 -14.62 1.92
CA LEU A 188 -26.54 -14.75 0.91
C LEU A 188 -26.42 -16.06 0.13
N TRP A 189 -25.20 -16.53 -0.15
CA TRP A 189 -24.97 -17.77 -0.90
C TRP A 189 -25.30 -19.05 -0.10
N GLN A 190 -25.21 -19.01 1.21
CA GLN A 190 -25.55 -20.16 2.07
C GLN A 190 -27.07 -20.43 2.16
N GLY A 191 -27.94 -19.51 1.76
CA GLY A 191 -29.40 -19.65 1.80
C GLY A 191 -29.98 -19.66 3.21
N ARG A 192 -31.19 -20.20 3.35
CA ARG A 192 -31.96 -20.19 4.62
C ARG A 192 -31.34 -20.97 5.79
N HIS A 193 -30.26 -21.69 5.59
CA HIS A 193 -29.51 -22.34 6.68
C HIS A 193 -28.76 -21.34 7.58
N LEU A 194 -29.02 -20.09 7.39
CA LEU A 194 -28.46 -18.86 7.94
C LEU A 194 -28.76 -18.58 9.40
N LEU A 195 -29.66 -19.28 10.03
CA LEU A 195 -30.03 -19.11 11.45
C LEU A 195 -28.87 -19.42 12.43
N ARG A 196 -27.69 -19.81 11.90
CA ARG A 196 -26.45 -19.94 12.68
C ARG A 196 -25.64 -18.65 12.79
N PHE A 197 -26.06 -17.57 12.11
CA PHE A 197 -25.50 -16.24 12.37
C PHE A 197 -26.07 -15.79 13.73
N ASN A 198 -25.28 -15.96 14.75
CA ASN A 198 -25.63 -15.46 16.08
C ASN A 198 -25.71 -13.94 16.00
N ILE A 199 -26.92 -13.37 16.03
CA ILE A 199 -27.16 -11.92 15.99
C ILE A 199 -26.30 -11.23 17.06
N GLY A 200 -26.17 -11.81 18.26
CA GLY A 200 -25.32 -11.28 19.33
C GLY A 200 -23.85 -11.18 18.90
N GLY A 201 -23.31 -12.22 18.25
CA GLY A 201 -21.93 -12.19 17.72
C GLY A 201 -21.74 -11.14 16.63
N THR A 202 -22.75 -10.96 15.76
CA THR A 202 -22.71 -9.91 14.71
C THR A 202 -22.73 -8.51 15.31
N LEU A 203 -23.59 -8.26 16.30
CA LEU A 203 -23.65 -6.97 16.99
C LEU A 203 -22.36 -6.66 17.75
N ILE A 204 -21.76 -7.66 18.42
CA ILE A 204 -20.45 -7.52 19.07
C ILE A 204 -19.37 -7.19 18.04
N PHE A 205 -19.32 -7.89 16.90
CA PHE A 205 -18.36 -7.59 15.82
C PHE A 205 -18.52 -6.17 15.32
N ILE A 206 -19.73 -5.74 14.97
CA ILE A 206 -20.00 -4.40 14.46
C ILE A 206 -19.66 -3.33 15.52
N GLY A 207 -20.10 -3.53 16.77
CA GLY A 207 -19.82 -2.59 17.85
C GLY A 207 -18.33 -2.42 18.12
N ALA A 208 -17.58 -3.53 18.15
CA ALA A 208 -16.12 -3.52 18.33
C ALA A 208 -15.40 -2.86 17.13
N ALA A 209 -15.87 -3.11 15.91
CA ALA A 209 -15.33 -2.49 14.70
C ALA A 209 -15.57 -0.97 14.69
N MET A 210 -16.77 -0.54 15.02
CA MET A 210 -17.12 0.88 15.12
C MET A 210 -16.34 1.59 16.23
N LEU A 211 -16.14 0.93 17.37
CA LEU A 211 -15.31 1.49 18.45
C LEU A 211 -13.85 1.66 18.02
N ALA A 212 -13.27 0.66 17.35
CA ALA A 212 -11.90 0.75 16.85
C ALA A 212 -11.74 1.80 15.73
N LEU A 213 -12.75 1.99 14.89
CA LEU A 213 -12.76 2.97 13.81
C LEU A 213 -13.15 4.38 14.28
N SER A 214 -13.74 4.51 15.48
CA SER A 214 -14.32 5.77 15.96
C SER A 214 -13.39 6.99 15.92
N PRO A 215 -12.06 6.90 16.20
CA PRO A 215 -11.20 8.08 16.11
C PRO A 215 -11.19 8.67 14.70
N ASN A 216 -11.15 7.81 13.69
CA ASN A 216 -11.15 8.25 12.30
C ASN A 216 -12.52 8.75 11.83
N LEU A 217 -13.60 8.15 12.31
CA LEU A 217 -14.97 8.64 12.03
C LEU A 217 -15.17 10.04 12.60
N VAL A 218 -14.80 10.27 13.86
CA VAL A 218 -14.88 11.57 14.51
C VAL A 218 -14.02 12.60 13.75
N TRP A 219 -12.81 12.22 13.37
CA TRP A 219 -11.94 13.10 12.58
C TRP A 219 -12.59 13.47 11.24
N ASN A 220 -13.16 12.52 10.49
CA ASN A 220 -13.84 12.79 9.22
C ASN A 220 -15.07 13.71 9.41
N ILE A 221 -15.86 13.53 10.47
CA ILE A 221 -16.99 14.43 10.79
C ILE A 221 -16.51 15.88 10.96
N HIS A 222 -15.43 16.09 11.70
CA HIS A 222 -14.88 17.43 11.92
C HIS A 222 -14.20 18.04 10.69
N HIS A 223 -13.76 17.21 9.73
CA HIS A 223 -13.08 17.65 8.51
C HIS A 223 -13.94 17.51 7.24
N GLY A 224 -15.27 17.46 7.37
CA GLY A 224 -16.20 17.46 6.24
C GLY A 224 -16.07 16.23 5.34
N PHE A 225 -15.68 15.08 5.88
CA PHE A 225 -15.50 13.80 5.16
C PHE A 225 -14.51 13.89 3.99
N VAL A 226 -13.51 14.73 4.08
CA VAL A 226 -12.52 14.95 3.00
C VAL A 226 -11.85 13.65 2.51
N THR A 227 -11.55 12.71 3.40
CA THR A 227 -10.96 11.41 3.00
C THR A 227 -11.94 10.56 2.19
N VAL A 228 -13.23 10.61 2.54
CA VAL A 228 -14.29 9.86 1.83
C VAL A 228 -14.58 10.53 0.48
N GLY A 229 -14.61 11.87 0.44
CA GLY A 229 -14.75 12.64 -0.81
C GLY A 229 -13.64 12.30 -1.80
N HIS A 230 -12.40 12.29 -1.36
CA HIS A 230 -11.25 11.90 -2.20
C HIS A 230 -11.34 10.45 -2.74
N LEU A 231 -12.01 9.53 -2.04
CA LEU A 231 -12.29 8.20 -2.61
C LEU A 231 -13.27 8.26 -3.78
N GLY A 232 -14.28 9.13 -3.68
CA GLY A 232 -15.22 9.40 -4.77
C GLY A 232 -14.50 10.00 -5.99
N ASP A 233 -13.65 10.99 -5.77
CA ASP A 233 -12.85 11.63 -6.82
C ASP A 233 -11.91 10.64 -7.51
N ASN A 234 -11.24 9.75 -6.75
CA ASN A 234 -10.41 8.69 -7.33
C ASN A 234 -11.23 7.65 -8.10
N ALA A 235 -12.49 7.45 -7.79
CA ALA A 235 -13.38 6.59 -8.56
C ALA A 235 -13.75 7.23 -9.91
N ASN A 236 -13.67 8.57 -10.03
CA ASN A 236 -13.89 9.39 -11.24
C ASN A 236 -15.07 8.88 -12.08
N LEU A 237 -16.22 8.74 -11.43
CA LEU A 237 -17.42 8.20 -12.07
C LEU A 237 -18.01 9.15 -13.11
N ASP A 238 -17.55 10.40 -13.12
CA ASP A 238 -17.99 11.46 -14.03
C ASP A 238 -17.25 11.44 -15.38
N GLU A 239 -16.15 10.68 -15.51
CA GLU A 239 -15.49 10.48 -16.81
C GLU A 239 -16.38 9.68 -17.76
N THR A 240 -16.66 10.25 -18.92
CA THR A 240 -17.56 9.67 -19.92
C THR A 240 -16.88 8.63 -20.83
N ALA A 241 -15.57 8.52 -20.79
CA ALA A 241 -14.80 7.65 -21.67
C ALA A 241 -14.79 6.19 -21.19
N TRP A 242 -15.62 5.35 -21.81
CA TRP A 242 -15.62 3.91 -21.61
C TRP A 242 -14.41 3.26 -22.27
N SER A 243 -13.74 2.35 -21.56
CA SER A 243 -12.62 1.57 -22.09
C SER A 243 -12.79 0.10 -21.69
N LEU A 244 -12.64 -0.80 -22.67
CA LEU A 244 -12.57 -2.25 -22.43
C LEU A 244 -11.12 -2.73 -22.26
N THR A 245 -10.13 -1.93 -22.62
CA THR A 245 -8.70 -2.29 -22.47
C THR A 245 -8.24 -2.15 -21.03
N ARG A 246 -8.64 -1.11 -20.32
CA ARG A 246 -8.27 -0.88 -18.91
C ARG A 246 -8.66 -2.03 -17.94
N PRO A 247 -9.89 -2.59 -17.97
CA PRO A 247 -10.23 -3.78 -17.18
C PRO A 247 -9.32 -4.98 -17.48
N PHE A 248 -8.99 -5.18 -18.76
CA PHE A 248 -8.10 -6.25 -19.16
C PHE A 248 -6.66 -6.01 -18.65
N GLU A 249 -6.15 -4.79 -18.76
CA GLU A 249 -4.85 -4.39 -18.20
C GLU A 249 -4.81 -4.56 -16.68
N PHE A 250 -5.88 -4.19 -15.97
CA PHE A 250 -6.01 -4.42 -14.54
C PHE A 250 -5.95 -5.92 -14.19
N LEU A 251 -6.69 -6.77 -14.93
CA LEU A 251 -6.68 -8.21 -14.72
C LEU A 251 -5.33 -8.85 -15.06
N LEU A 252 -4.66 -8.38 -16.11
CA LEU A 252 -3.26 -8.78 -16.40
C LEU A 252 -2.32 -8.32 -15.29
N GLY A 253 -2.55 -7.13 -14.71
CA GLY A 253 -1.82 -6.62 -13.56
C GLY A 253 -1.89 -7.56 -12.34
N GLN A 254 -2.98 -8.34 -12.19
CA GLN A 254 -3.06 -9.35 -11.12
C GLN A 254 -2.02 -10.48 -11.31
N MET A 255 -1.55 -10.75 -12.53
CA MET A 255 -0.42 -11.66 -12.75
C MET A 255 0.89 -11.06 -12.21
N GLY A 256 1.02 -9.74 -12.20
CA GLY A 256 2.14 -9.04 -11.53
C GLY A 256 2.04 -9.08 -10.00
N VAL A 257 0.82 -9.05 -9.46
CA VAL A 257 0.56 -9.13 -8.01
C VAL A 257 0.84 -10.53 -7.47
N ALA A 258 0.29 -11.55 -8.10
CA ALA A 258 0.29 -12.93 -7.59
C ALA A 258 1.26 -13.88 -8.30
N GLY A 259 1.82 -13.46 -9.42
CA GLY A 259 2.51 -14.33 -10.37
C GLY A 259 1.54 -15.07 -11.30
N PRO A 260 1.93 -15.28 -12.56
CA PRO A 260 1.00 -15.75 -13.60
C PRO A 260 0.43 -17.16 -13.30
N VAL A 261 1.23 -18.07 -12.77
CA VAL A 261 0.78 -19.45 -12.47
C VAL A 261 -0.15 -19.46 -11.26
N ILE A 262 0.14 -18.70 -10.21
CA ILE A 262 -0.70 -18.63 -9.01
C ILE A 262 -2.03 -17.93 -9.35
N ALA A 263 -2.02 -16.88 -10.16
CA ALA A 263 -3.24 -16.23 -10.66
C ALA A 263 -4.11 -17.21 -11.47
N GLY A 264 -3.52 -17.99 -12.36
CA GLY A 264 -4.23 -19.05 -13.09
C GLY A 264 -4.77 -20.15 -12.17
N LEU A 265 -4.00 -20.56 -11.16
CA LEU A 265 -4.46 -21.52 -10.16
C LEU A 265 -5.60 -20.97 -9.29
N ALA A 266 -5.68 -19.66 -9.05
CA ALA A 266 -6.80 -19.04 -8.34
C ALA A 266 -8.09 -19.17 -9.16
N VAL A 267 -8.06 -18.89 -10.46
CA VAL A 267 -9.20 -19.10 -11.37
C VAL A 267 -9.62 -20.58 -11.39
N PHE A 268 -8.65 -21.48 -11.52
CA PHE A 268 -8.90 -22.92 -11.47
C PHE A 268 -9.52 -23.35 -10.14
N ALA A 269 -9.01 -22.86 -9.01
CA ALA A 269 -9.51 -23.18 -7.68
C ALA A 269 -10.94 -22.70 -7.46
N ILE A 270 -11.28 -21.50 -7.92
CA ILE A 270 -12.67 -20.98 -7.91
C ILE A 270 -13.58 -21.93 -8.69
N TRP A 271 -13.21 -22.26 -9.92
CA TRP A 271 -14.02 -23.16 -10.77
C TRP A 271 -14.16 -24.55 -10.15
N ARG A 272 -13.08 -25.13 -9.64
CA ARG A 272 -13.01 -26.51 -9.11
C ARG A 272 -13.76 -26.66 -7.80
N LEU A 273 -13.73 -25.65 -6.94
CA LEU A 273 -14.26 -25.70 -5.57
C LEU A 273 -15.60 -24.96 -5.40
N ARG A 274 -16.20 -24.43 -6.46
CA ARG A 274 -17.44 -23.61 -6.39
C ARG A 274 -18.63 -24.30 -5.74
N HIS A 275 -18.65 -25.64 -5.74
CA HIS A 275 -19.71 -26.44 -5.13
C HIS A 275 -19.38 -26.91 -3.70
N ASP A 276 -18.15 -26.70 -3.23
CA ASP A 276 -17.73 -27.01 -1.87
C ASP A 276 -18.23 -25.93 -0.91
N ALA A 277 -18.98 -26.34 0.13
CA ALA A 277 -19.60 -25.41 1.06
C ALA A 277 -18.57 -24.57 1.86
N ALA A 278 -17.46 -25.18 2.27
CA ALA A 278 -16.39 -24.48 2.98
C ALA A 278 -15.63 -23.53 2.03
N ALA A 279 -15.41 -23.93 0.78
CA ALA A 279 -14.72 -23.10 -0.20
C ALA A 279 -15.53 -21.87 -0.63
N ARG A 280 -16.87 -21.91 -0.57
CA ARG A 280 -17.73 -20.75 -0.83
C ARG A 280 -17.39 -19.54 0.05
N PHE A 281 -16.98 -19.78 1.30
CA PHE A 281 -16.50 -18.71 2.19
C PHE A 281 -15.30 -17.99 1.58
N TRP A 282 -14.30 -18.72 1.14
CA TRP A 282 -13.09 -18.16 0.54
C TRP A 282 -13.34 -17.50 -0.83
N ILE A 283 -14.24 -18.07 -1.64
CA ILE A 283 -14.63 -17.49 -2.94
C ILE A 283 -15.36 -16.16 -2.70
N ALA A 284 -16.31 -16.12 -1.77
CA ALA A 284 -17.07 -14.91 -1.47
C ALA A 284 -16.20 -13.77 -0.92
N LEU A 285 -15.15 -14.08 -0.14
CA LEU A 285 -14.21 -13.09 0.35
C LEU A 285 -13.16 -12.68 -0.69
N GLY A 286 -12.84 -13.57 -1.63
CA GLY A 286 -11.81 -13.33 -2.64
C GLY A 286 -12.28 -12.54 -3.87
N LEU A 287 -13.57 -12.51 -4.16
CA LEU A 287 -14.09 -11.90 -5.39
C LEU A 287 -14.39 -10.39 -5.30
N PRO A 288 -14.92 -9.83 -4.18
CA PRO A 288 -15.48 -8.48 -4.18
C PRO A 288 -14.54 -7.41 -4.68
N ALA A 289 -13.32 -7.34 -4.14
CA ALA A 289 -12.37 -6.30 -4.56
C ALA A 289 -11.96 -6.46 -6.03
N LEU A 290 -11.77 -7.68 -6.52
CA LEU A 290 -11.48 -7.92 -7.94
C LEU A 290 -12.62 -7.46 -8.84
N VAL A 291 -13.85 -7.84 -8.50
CA VAL A 291 -15.03 -7.50 -9.32
C VAL A 291 -15.27 -5.99 -9.34
N VAL A 292 -15.27 -5.35 -8.16
CA VAL A 292 -15.53 -3.90 -8.06
C VAL A 292 -14.46 -3.09 -8.76
N VAL A 293 -13.17 -3.40 -8.55
CA VAL A 293 -12.08 -2.66 -9.19
C VAL A 293 -12.02 -2.93 -10.70
N THR A 294 -12.34 -4.16 -11.15
CA THR A 294 -12.46 -4.44 -12.59
C THR A 294 -13.60 -3.62 -13.23
N ALA A 295 -14.74 -3.52 -12.54
CA ALA A 295 -15.86 -2.69 -13.01
C ALA A 295 -15.48 -1.18 -13.03
N GLN A 296 -14.78 -0.69 -12.01
CA GLN A 296 -14.27 0.67 -11.97
C GLN A 296 -13.29 0.94 -13.13
N ALA A 297 -12.44 -0.04 -13.46
CA ALA A 297 -11.48 0.07 -14.55
C ALA A 297 -12.12 0.30 -15.94
N ILE A 298 -13.41 0.04 -16.09
CA ILE A 298 -14.15 0.38 -17.32
C ILE A 298 -14.16 1.91 -17.54
N ARG A 299 -14.18 2.69 -16.48
CA ARG A 299 -14.31 4.15 -16.54
C ARG A 299 -12.99 4.89 -16.27
N ASN A 300 -12.15 4.34 -15.40
CA ASN A 300 -10.90 4.99 -14.98
C ASN A 300 -9.76 3.99 -14.87
N ASP A 301 -8.51 4.49 -14.86
CA ASP A 301 -7.33 3.66 -14.60
C ASP A 301 -7.39 3.05 -13.20
N ALA A 302 -7.09 1.76 -13.09
CA ALA A 302 -7.08 1.05 -11.83
C ALA A 302 -5.70 0.44 -11.55
N ASN A 303 -5.15 0.77 -10.39
CA ASN A 303 -3.89 0.18 -9.97
C ASN A 303 -4.09 -1.28 -9.51
N ALA A 304 -3.18 -2.17 -9.91
CA ALA A 304 -3.29 -3.61 -9.64
C ALA A 304 -3.39 -3.93 -8.13
N ASN A 305 -2.75 -3.15 -7.26
CA ASN A 305 -2.80 -3.33 -5.81
C ASN A 305 -4.14 -2.93 -5.16
N TRP A 306 -5.07 -2.29 -5.89
CA TRP A 306 -6.37 -1.93 -5.32
C TRP A 306 -7.22 -3.14 -4.94
N ALA A 307 -6.99 -4.29 -5.62
CA ALA A 307 -7.65 -5.55 -5.27
C ALA A 307 -6.83 -6.45 -4.33
N ILE A 308 -5.81 -5.93 -3.65
CA ILE A 308 -4.95 -6.74 -2.77
C ILE A 308 -5.75 -7.45 -1.65
N ALA A 309 -6.85 -6.88 -1.19
CA ALA A 309 -7.76 -7.45 -0.20
C ALA A 309 -8.38 -8.80 -0.63
N SER A 310 -8.41 -9.12 -1.93
CA SER A 310 -8.87 -10.41 -2.46
C SER A 310 -7.87 -11.55 -2.22
N TRP A 311 -6.58 -11.25 -2.22
CA TRP A 311 -5.52 -12.26 -2.26
C TRP A 311 -5.39 -13.12 -1.02
N PRO A 312 -5.65 -12.66 0.23
CA PRO A 312 -5.69 -13.54 1.40
C PRO A 312 -6.62 -14.74 1.21
N ALA A 313 -7.85 -14.51 0.78
CA ALA A 313 -8.83 -15.55 0.56
C ALA A 313 -8.52 -16.42 -0.68
N LEU A 314 -8.03 -15.82 -1.76
CA LEU A 314 -7.63 -16.55 -2.97
C LEU A 314 -6.42 -17.46 -2.72
N VAL A 315 -5.44 -17.02 -1.95
CA VAL A 315 -4.28 -17.86 -1.54
C VAL A 315 -4.76 -19.06 -0.73
N MET A 316 -5.69 -18.86 0.21
CA MET A 316 -6.30 -19.97 0.95
C MET A 316 -7.02 -20.95 0.01
N LEU A 317 -7.81 -20.44 -0.92
CA LEU A 317 -8.54 -21.27 -1.89
C LEU A 317 -7.57 -22.06 -2.78
N VAL A 318 -6.49 -21.45 -3.26
CA VAL A 318 -5.44 -22.12 -4.04
C VAL A 318 -4.76 -23.20 -3.19
N ALA A 319 -4.43 -22.94 -1.94
CA ALA A 319 -3.80 -23.90 -1.05
C ALA A 319 -4.69 -25.11 -0.79
N ILE A 320 -5.99 -24.91 -0.58
CA ILE A 320 -6.99 -25.98 -0.45
C ILE A 320 -7.08 -26.81 -1.75
N ALA A 321 -7.12 -26.14 -2.90
CA ALA A 321 -7.17 -26.81 -4.19
C ALA A 321 -5.89 -27.66 -4.44
N ILE A 322 -4.73 -27.16 -4.05
CA ILE A 322 -3.44 -27.89 -4.16
C ILE A 322 -3.42 -29.10 -3.22
N ASP A 323 -3.90 -28.97 -2.00
CA ASP A 323 -3.93 -30.08 -1.03
C ASP A 323 -4.77 -31.26 -1.54
N ARG A 324 -5.86 -30.96 -2.26
CA ARG A 324 -6.78 -31.93 -2.85
C ARG A 324 -6.46 -32.27 -4.33
N ALA A 325 -5.26 -31.90 -4.82
CA ALA A 325 -4.95 -31.89 -6.24
C ALA A 325 -4.31 -33.21 -6.74
N THR A 326 -4.42 -33.39 -8.06
CA THR A 326 -3.65 -34.40 -8.80
C THR A 326 -2.17 -34.04 -8.86
N PRO A 327 -1.26 -35.01 -9.14
CA PRO A 327 0.16 -34.72 -9.28
C PRO A 327 0.52 -33.66 -10.31
N ARG A 328 -0.29 -33.48 -11.37
CA ARG A 328 -0.11 -32.44 -12.39
C ARG A 328 -0.29 -31.04 -11.82
N ILE A 329 -1.37 -30.81 -11.04
CA ILE A 329 -1.66 -29.52 -10.42
C ILE A 329 -0.63 -29.21 -9.32
N LEU A 330 -0.20 -30.22 -8.54
CA LEU A 330 0.86 -30.07 -7.56
C LEU A 330 2.19 -29.64 -8.23
N ARG A 331 2.50 -30.19 -9.41
CA ARG A 331 3.67 -29.78 -10.19
C ARG A 331 3.54 -28.32 -10.67
N ALA A 332 2.39 -27.94 -11.22
CA ALA A 332 2.13 -26.56 -11.62
C ALA A 332 2.28 -25.58 -10.45
N ALA A 333 1.75 -25.93 -9.28
CA ALA A 333 1.89 -25.10 -8.07
C ALA A 333 3.35 -24.94 -7.64
N LYS A 334 4.15 -26.02 -7.65
CA LYS A 334 5.59 -25.93 -7.35
C LYS A 334 6.31 -25.03 -8.35
N ILE A 335 6.03 -25.17 -9.64
CA ILE A 335 6.59 -24.30 -10.68
C ILE A 335 6.18 -22.84 -10.43
N GLY A 336 4.91 -22.58 -10.10
CA GLY A 336 4.41 -21.23 -9.80
C GLY A 336 5.12 -20.60 -8.60
N ILE A 337 5.30 -21.34 -7.51
CA ILE A 337 6.04 -20.87 -6.33
C ILE A 337 7.52 -20.60 -6.69
N LEU A 338 8.15 -21.44 -7.49
CA LEU A 338 9.55 -21.24 -7.92
C LEU A 338 9.69 -20.00 -8.82
N ILE A 339 8.79 -19.82 -9.78
CA ILE A 339 8.76 -18.60 -10.63
C ILE A 339 8.59 -17.36 -9.74
N ASN A 340 7.65 -17.38 -8.83
CA ASN A 340 7.41 -16.27 -7.92
C ASN A 340 8.60 -16.00 -7.00
N ALA A 341 9.27 -17.05 -6.48
CA ALA A 341 10.48 -16.92 -5.68
C ALA A 341 11.61 -16.29 -6.49
N ALA A 342 11.77 -16.67 -7.76
CA ALA A 342 12.76 -16.06 -8.66
C ALA A 342 12.43 -14.58 -8.93
N LEU A 343 11.17 -14.26 -9.21
CA LEU A 343 10.73 -12.86 -9.37
C LEU A 343 10.96 -12.04 -8.08
N SER A 344 10.62 -12.59 -6.92
CA SER A 344 10.85 -11.97 -5.62
C SER A 344 12.33 -11.75 -5.33
N LEU A 345 13.19 -12.68 -5.73
CA LEU A 345 14.64 -12.53 -5.63
C LEU A 345 15.15 -11.42 -6.56
N ILE A 346 14.67 -11.36 -7.80
CA ILE A 346 14.99 -10.29 -8.74
C ILE A 346 14.59 -8.92 -8.15
N ILE A 347 13.39 -8.81 -7.59
CA ILE A 347 12.93 -7.59 -6.91
C ILE A 347 13.89 -7.25 -5.76
N LEU A 348 14.20 -8.20 -4.89
CA LEU A 348 15.07 -7.98 -3.74
C LEU A 348 16.48 -7.51 -4.17
N VAL A 349 17.09 -8.17 -5.16
CA VAL A 349 18.38 -7.78 -5.70
C VAL A 349 18.31 -6.39 -6.34
N SER A 350 17.26 -6.11 -7.11
CA SER A 350 17.06 -4.80 -7.75
C SER A 350 16.95 -3.66 -6.74
N THR A 351 16.39 -3.91 -5.54
CA THR A 351 16.32 -2.88 -4.49
C THR A 351 17.69 -2.59 -3.88
N VAL A 352 18.59 -3.57 -3.80
CA VAL A 352 19.98 -3.40 -3.33
C VAL A 352 20.86 -2.74 -4.40
N VAL A 353 20.70 -3.17 -5.66
CA VAL A 353 21.42 -2.57 -6.80
C VAL A 353 20.89 -1.18 -7.15
N GLY A 354 19.66 -0.86 -6.75
CA GLY A 354 18.97 0.38 -7.07
C GLY A 354 18.37 0.39 -8.49
N SER A 355 18.32 -0.74 -9.21
CA SER A 355 17.90 -0.81 -10.61
C SER A 355 17.45 -2.21 -11.01
N PHE A 356 16.43 -2.25 -11.85
CA PHE A 356 16.08 -3.45 -12.61
C PHE A 356 16.93 -3.61 -13.88
N GLY A 357 18.19 -3.39 -13.86
CA GLY A 357 19.22 -3.39 -14.90
C GLY A 357 18.87 -3.95 -16.31
N LEU A 358 17.95 -4.91 -16.38
CA LEU A 358 17.43 -5.53 -17.62
C LEU A 358 16.27 -4.77 -18.25
N LEU A 359 15.63 -3.85 -17.49
CA LEU A 359 14.50 -3.07 -17.98
C LEU A 359 14.96 -1.70 -18.48
N THR A 360 14.62 -1.39 -19.73
CA THR A 360 14.88 -0.08 -20.27
C THR A 360 13.84 0.93 -19.77
N PRO A 361 14.20 2.23 -19.64
CA PRO A 361 13.19 3.27 -19.40
C PRO A 361 12.22 3.38 -20.61
N PRO A 362 10.94 3.65 -20.37
CA PRO A 362 10.31 4.10 -19.12
C PRO A 362 9.87 2.97 -18.16
N SER A 363 10.18 1.73 -18.47
CA SER A 363 9.62 0.54 -17.80
C SER A 363 10.22 0.21 -16.43
N ASP A 364 11.34 0.84 -16.03
CA ASP A 364 11.92 0.61 -14.71
C ASP A 364 11.08 1.27 -13.60
N PRO A 365 10.37 0.51 -12.75
CA PRO A 365 9.52 1.07 -11.72
C PRO A 365 10.30 1.79 -10.62
N LEU A 366 11.59 1.44 -10.40
CA LEU A 366 12.44 2.05 -9.37
C LEU A 366 12.97 3.44 -9.77
N ARG A 367 12.78 3.87 -11.03
CA ARG A 367 13.21 5.21 -11.51
C ARG A 367 12.62 6.36 -10.69
N ARG A 368 11.42 6.16 -10.09
CA ARG A 368 10.75 7.18 -9.27
C ARG A 368 11.47 7.45 -7.95
N LEU A 369 12.26 6.49 -7.48
CA LEU A 369 12.96 6.55 -6.20
C LEU A 369 14.35 7.15 -6.31
N ARG A 370 14.86 7.40 -7.52
CA ARG A 370 16.26 7.80 -7.77
C ARG A 370 16.43 9.31 -7.95
N ALA A 371 17.66 9.75 -7.72
CA ALA A 371 18.20 11.10 -8.02
C ALA A 371 17.60 12.26 -7.21
N TRP A 372 16.73 11.99 -6.24
CA TRP A 372 16.16 13.06 -5.43
C TRP A 372 17.18 13.68 -4.47
N ASP A 373 18.15 12.90 -3.99
CA ASP A 373 19.27 13.39 -3.16
C ASP A 373 20.11 14.43 -3.90
N HIS A 374 20.42 14.15 -5.17
CA HIS A 374 21.19 15.08 -6.01
C HIS A 374 20.40 16.37 -6.28
N HIS A 375 19.12 16.26 -6.63
CA HIS A 375 18.26 17.43 -6.79
C HIS A 375 18.16 18.27 -5.53
N HIS A 376 18.10 17.62 -4.36
CA HIS A 376 18.11 18.31 -3.08
C HIS A 376 19.45 19.02 -2.82
N GLN A 377 20.59 18.38 -3.13
CA GLN A 377 21.92 19.00 -3.00
C GLN A 377 22.05 20.25 -3.87
N ASP A 378 21.65 20.17 -5.15
CA ASP A 378 21.62 21.31 -6.06
C ASP A 378 20.73 22.44 -5.54
N LEU A 379 19.52 22.08 -5.06
CA LEU A 379 18.59 23.03 -4.45
C LEU A 379 19.18 23.70 -3.20
N ALA A 380 19.82 22.93 -2.33
CA ALA A 380 20.45 23.45 -1.11
C ALA A 380 21.57 24.44 -1.44
N GLN A 381 22.41 24.14 -2.44
CA GLN A 381 23.45 25.06 -2.91
C GLN A 381 22.85 26.35 -3.48
N PHE A 382 21.81 26.21 -4.33
CA PHE A 382 21.16 27.37 -4.94
C PHE A 382 20.46 28.25 -3.89
N THR A 383 19.74 27.66 -2.94
CA THR A 383 19.07 28.40 -1.87
C THR A 383 20.05 29.09 -0.93
N ALA A 384 21.17 28.45 -0.60
CA ALA A 384 22.23 29.02 0.23
C ALA A 384 22.92 30.20 -0.48
N ALA A 385 23.30 30.05 -1.75
CA ALA A 385 23.97 31.08 -2.54
C ALA A 385 23.13 32.37 -2.65
N HIS A 386 21.80 32.21 -2.67
CA HIS A 386 20.87 33.35 -2.83
C HIS A 386 20.16 33.74 -1.53
N GLN A 387 20.53 33.15 -0.40
CA GLN A 387 19.96 33.42 0.93
C GLN A 387 18.42 33.28 0.95
N ALA A 388 17.87 32.32 0.19
CA ALA A 388 16.45 32.08 0.10
C ALA A 388 15.85 31.85 1.49
N LYS A 389 14.62 32.32 1.70
CA LYS A 389 13.90 32.19 2.97
C LYS A 389 12.70 31.25 2.89
N ALA A 390 12.31 30.86 1.68
CA ALA A 390 11.28 29.86 1.44
C ALA A 390 11.50 29.15 0.09
N ILE A 391 11.01 27.93 0.01
CA ILE A 391 10.95 27.14 -1.23
C ILE A 391 9.47 26.98 -1.61
N LEU A 392 9.16 27.23 -2.88
CA LEU A 392 7.82 27.10 -3.44
C LEU A 392 7.78 25.95 -4.44
N THR A 393 6.75 25.12 -4.36
CA THR A 393 6.53 24.00 -5.26
C THR A 393 5.11 24.05 -5.84
N PHE A 394 4.87 23.30 -6.93
CA PHE A 394 3.57 23.25 -7.63
C PHE A 394 3.04 21.85 -7.77
N ARG A 395 3.78 20.85 -7.32
CA ARG A 395 3.45 19.43 -7.48
C ARG A 395 3.63 18.68 -6.17
N ARG A 396 2.66 17.86 -5.83
CA ARG A 396 2.69 16.97 -4.67
C ARG A 396 3.98 16.14 -4.60
N GLU A 397 4.47 15.66 -5.76
CA GLU A 397 5.70 14.88 -5.83
C GLU A 397 6.91 15.70 -5.35
N HIS A 398 7.03 16.94 -5.78
CA HIS A 398 8.16 17.79 -5.42
C HIS A 398 8.15 18.12 -3.92
N ILE A 399 7.01 18.59 -3.39
CA ILE A 399 6.95 18.97 -1.97
C ILE A 399 7.21 17.76 -1.05
N ALA A 400 6.61 16.60 -1.32
CA ALA A 400 6.81 15.40 -0.51
C ALA A 400 8.29 14.99 -0.44
N LYS A 401 8.96 14.94 -1.59
CA LYS A 401 10.37 14.59 -1.68
C LYS A 401 11.29 15.65 -1.03
N MET A 402 11.01 16.92 -1.31
CA MET A 402 11.83 18.00 -0.77
C MET A 402 11.71 18.12 0.75
N ILE A 403 10.52 17.94 1.32
CA ILE A 403 10.34 17.92 2.79
C ILE A 403 11.15 16.79 3.41
N TRP A 404 11.16 15.58 2.81
CA TRP A 404 11.96 14.48 3.32
C TRP A 404 13.46 14.80 3.32
N HIS A 405 13.99 15.27 2.19
CA HIS A 405 15.43 15.56 2.05
C HIS A 405 15.83 16.81 2.85
N HIS A 406 14.90 17.77 3.05
CA HIS A 406 15.13 19.02 3.77
C HIS A 406 14.84 18.95 5.27
N ARG A 407 14.50 17.77 5.81
CA ARG A 407 13.98 17.56 7.18
C ARG A 407 14.86 18.04 8.32
N PHE A 408 16.12 18.23 8.07
CA PHE A 408 17.10 18.75 9.05
C PHE A 408 17.47 20.22 8.83
N GLN A 409 16.81 20.91 7.89
CA GLN A 409 17.11 22.30 7.56
C GLN A 409 15.90 23.18 7.91
N PRO A 410 16.13 24.41 8.43
CA PRO A 410 15.06 25.27 8.91
C PRO A 410 14.32 26.02 7.80
N LEU A 411 14.58 25.74 6.51
CA LEU A 411 13.99 26.47 5.40
C LEU A 411 12.58 25.95 5.09
N PRO A 412 11.52 26.76 5.21
CA PRO A 412 10.16 26.33 4.97
C PRO A 412 9.91 26.01 3.49
N ILE A 413 9.10 24.96 3.25
CA ILE A 413 8.69 24.53 1.91
C ILE A 413 7.18 24.63 1.83
N PHE A 414 6.68 25.32 0.80
CA PHE A 414 5.26 25.52 0.55
C PHE A 414 4.87 24.97 -0.81
N ILE A 415 3.58 24.65 -0.96
CA ILE A 415 2.97 24.38 -2.26
C ILE A 415 2.12 25.57 -2.68
N VAL A 416 2.19 25.95 -3.95
CA VAL A 416 1.36 27.00 -4.50
C VAL A 416 0.02 26.39 -4.95
N ASP A 417 -1.03 26.71 -4.22
CA ASP A 417 -2.40 26.40 -4.60
C ASP A 417 -2.85 27.37 -5.72
N ARG A 418 -3.28 26.84 -6.86
CA ARG A 418 -3.62 27.61 -8.04
C ARG A 418 -5.10 27.97 -8.15
N ASN A 419 -5.96 27.21 -7.51
CA ASN A 419 -7.42 27.33 -7.65
C ASN A 419 -8.14 27.66 -6.34
N GLY A 420 -7.44 27.70 -5.21
CA GLY A 420 -8.00 27.96 -3.90
C GLY A 420 -8.76 26.78 -3.28
N VAL A 421 -8.70 25.62 -3.93
CA VAL A 421 -9.33 24.40 -3.46
C VAL A 421 -8.26 23.33 -3.25
N ALA A 422 -8.04 22.92 -2.01
CA ALA A 422 -7.02 21.93 -1.69
C ALA A 422 -7.34 20.57 -2.35
N GLU A 423 -6.47 20.12 -3.24
CA GLU A 423 -6.57 18.83 -3.93
C GLU A 423 -5.74 17.73 -3.23
N ASN A 424 -4.87 18.13 -2.30
CA ASN A 424 -4.03 17.20 -1.54
C ASN A 424 -3.70 17.76 -0.15
N HIS A 425 -3.12 16.89 0.69
CA HIS A 425 -2.76 17.23 2.07
C HIS A 425 -1.82 18.43 2.17
N PHE A 426 -0.88 18.60 1.23
CA PHE A 426 0.08 19.71 1.29
C PHE A 426 -0.58 21.03 0.96
N GLU A 427 -1.51 21.07 0.01
CA GLU A 427 -2.30 22.27 -0.26
C GLU A 427 -3.22 22.63 0.91
N GLN A 428 -3.74 21.65 1.62
CA GLN A 428 -4.51 21.88 2.83
C GLN A 428 -3.69 22.49 3.98
N ARG A 429 -2.43 22.03 4.16
CA ARG A 429 -1.62 22.35 5.35
C ARG A 429 -0.46 23.29 5.09
N LEU A 430 0.10 23.30 3.89
CA LEU A 430 1.34 23.98 3.52
C LEU A 430 1.15 24.86 2.27
N ALA A 431 -0.08 25.29 1.98
CA ALA A 431 -0.33 26.24 0.90
C ALA A 431 0.45 27.54 1.14
N TRP A 432 1.13 28.02 0.09
CA TRP A 432 1.76 29.34 0.12
C TRP A 432 0.72 30.42 0.29
N ARG A 433 0.93 31.29 1.26
CA ARG A 433 0.10 32.46 1.50
C ARG A 433 0.97 33.72 1.54
N PRO A 434 0.58 34.83 0.88
CA PRO A 434 1.36 36.07 0.88
C PRO A 434 1.75 36.58 2.27
N GLN A 435 0.92 36.35 3.28
CA GLN A 435 1.19 36.71 4.68
C GLN A 435 2.35 35.94 5.31
N ASP A 436 2.78 34.81 4.71
CA ASP A 436 3.87 33.99 5.22
C ASP A 436 5.26 34.53 4.84
N ALA A 437 5.32 35.60 4.04
CA ALA A 437 6.55 36.22 3.58
C ALA A 437 6.65 37.72 3.93
N ARG A 438 7.89 38.18 4.11
CA ARG A 438 8.20 39.60 4.27
C ARG A 438 8.57 40.22 2.91
N ARG A 439 8.15 41.47 2.69
CA ARG A 439 8.49 42.21 1.47
C ARG A 439 10.01 42.23 1.25
N GLY A 440 10.46 41.98 0.03
CA GLY A 440 11.86 41.84 -0.33
C GLY A 440 12.50 40.49 -0.02
N GLN A 441 11.80 39.58 0.64
CA GLN A 441 12.31 38.27 1.00
C GLN A 441 12.61 37.42 -0.26
N PRO A 442 13.82 36.84 -0.40
CA PRO A 442 14.15 35.96 -1.52
C PRO A 442 13.45 34.60 -1.35
N VAL A 443 12.85 34.11 -2.42
CA VAL A 443 12.16 32.82 -2.49
C VAL A 443 12.67 32.04 -3.72
N VAL A 444 12.64 30.72 -3.65
CA VAL A 444 13.02 29.83 -4.76
C VAL A 444 11.82 28.99 -5.16
N ALA A 445 11.41 29.05 -6.42
CA ALA A 445 10.40 28.16 -6.97
C ALA A 445 11.03 26.97 -7.70
N ILE A 446 10.44 25.79 -7.52
CA ILE A 446 10.85 24.54 -8.20
C ILE A 446 9.81 24.21 -9.27
N THR A 447 10.25 24.17 -10.53
CA THR A 447 9.40 23.80 -11.68
C THR A 447 10.06 22.72 -12.55
N GLY A 448 9.44 22.36 -13.65
CA GLY A 448 10.04 21.58 -14.73
C GLY A 448 10.34 22.43 -15.98
N GLU A 449 9.99 23.73 -15.96
CA GLU A 449 9.98 24.64 -17.09
C GLU A 449 11.05 25.71 -16.96
N ASP A 450 11.56 26.25 -18.07
CA ASP A 450 12.57 27.31 -18.08
C ASP A 450 11.98 28.68 -17.75
N THR A 451 10.69 28.87 -18.01
CA THR A 451 10.00 30.11 -17.66
C THR A 451 9.56 30.06 -16.18
N PRO A 452 9.82 31.14 -15.42
CA PRO A 452 9.34 31.23 -14.06
C PRO A 452 7.81 31.21 -14.02
N PRO A 453 7.23 30.57 -13.01
CA PRO A 453 5.77 30.49 -12.87
C PRO A 453 5.16 31.83 -12.45
N GLU A 454 3.93 32.08 -12.85
CA GLU A 454 3.18 33.22 -12.34
C GLU A 454 2.73 32.95 -10.91
N ILE A 455 3.17 33.81 -9.97
CA ILE A 455 2.76 33.79 -8.56
C ILE A 455 2.48 35.22 -8.12
N THR A 456 1.27 35.46 -7.63
CA THR A 456 0.88 36.77 -7.12
C THR A 456 1.83 37.23 -6.01
N GLY A 457 2.32 38.47 -6.14
CA GLY A 457 3.22 39.07 -5.17
C GLY A 457 4.66 38.59 -5.24
N ILE A 458 5.08 37.88 -6.28
CA ILE A 458 6.49 37.51 -6.50
C ILE A 458 7.00 38.17 -7.80
N THR A 459 8.12 38.88 -7.69
CA THR A 459 8.87 39.42 -8.83
C THR A 459 10.09 38.53 -9.09
N TRP A 460 10.17 37.95 -10.28
CA TRP A 460 11.26 37.10 -10.69
C TRP A 460 12.50 37.91 -11.09
N GLN A 461 13.68 37.43 -10.69
CA GLN A 461 14.95 38.16 -10.91
C GLN A 461 15.65 37.79 -12.22
N GLY A 462 15.03 36.94 -13.06
CA GLY A 462 15.64 36.42 -14.28
C GLY A 462 16.79 35.45 -14.03
N LEU A 463 16.98 35.03 -12.78
CA LEU A 463 18.01 34.05 -12.41
C LEU A 463 17.39 32.68 -12.19
N SER A 464 17.90 31.67 -12.90
CA SER A 464 17.49 30.28 -12.75
C SER A 464 18.67 29.33 -12.81
N ALA A 465 18.52 28.16 -12.19
CA ALA A 465 19.47 27.05 -12.28
C ALA A 465 18.74 25.77 -12.68
N VAL A 466 19.38 24.97 -13.51
CA VAL A 466 18.85 23.68 -13.96
C VAL A 466 19.54 22.56 -13.21
N SER A 467 18.76 21.73 -12.53
CA SER A 467 19.21 20.49 -11.92
C SER A 467 18.76 19.32 -12.80
N MET A 468 19.70 18.56 -13.34
CA MET A 468 19.41 17.45 -14.25
C MET A 468 20.20 16.21 -13.84
N HIS A 469 19.49 15.18 -13.38
CA HIS A 469 20.11 13.94 -12.92
C HIS A 469 19.52 12.71 -13.60
N GLN A 470 20.39 11.77 -13.88
CA GLN A 470 20.02 10.50 -14.51
C GLN A 470 19.17 9.66 -13.55
N ILE A 471 17.97 9.25 -13.99
CA ILE A 471 17.07 8.36 -13.25
C ILE A 471 17.01 6.94 -13.84
N SER A 472 17.55 6.76 -15.04
CA SER A 472 17.70 5.49 -15.73
C SER A 472 18.66 5.64 -16.89
N THR A 473 19.09 4.56 -17.53
CA THR A 473 20.09 4.56 -18.62
C THR A 473 19.80 5.54 -19.78
N LYS A 474 18.54 5.92 -19.98
CA LYS A 474 18.12 6.81 -21.09
C LYS A 474 17.22 7.97 -20.65
N LYS A 475 16.97 8.14 -19.34
CA LYS A 475 16.08 9.19 -18.85
C LYS A 475 16.69 9.97 -17.72
N HIS A 476 16.58 11.29 -17.82
CA HIS A 476 16.96 12.23 -16.77
C HIS A 476 15.71 12.85 -16.17
N ARG A 477 15.77 13.17 -14.88
CA ARG A 477 14.82 14.08 -14.25
C ARG A 477 15.42 15.47 -14.30
N ARG A 478 14.61 16.43 -14.72
CA ARG A 478 14.99 17.84 -14.82
C ARG A 478 14.11 18.65 -13.87
N LEU A 479 14.74 19.43 -13.03
CA LEU A 479 14.10 20.47 -12.22
C LEU A 479 14.76 21.82 -12.53
N VAL A 480 13.98 22.89 -12.46
CA VAL A 480 14.47 24.26 -12.64
C VAL A 480 14.13 25.04 -11.37
N PHE A 481 15.13 25.71 -10.84
CA PHE A 481 15.03 26.56 -9.67
C PHE A 481 15.02 28.02 -10.12
N HIS A 482 13.96 28.75 -9.83
CA HIS A 482 13.82 30.17 -10.19
C HIS A 482 13.94 31.02 -8.94
N LEU A 483 14.78 32.05 -8.97
CA LEU A 483 14.92 33.03 -7.90
C LEU A 483 13.94 34.19 -8.07
N GLY A 484 13.13 34.41 -7.07
CA GLY A 484 12.20 35.53 -6.99
C GLY A 484 12.34 36.30 -5.68
N ARG A 485 11.70 37.47 -5.61
CA ARG A 485 11.50 38.23 -4.38
C ARG A 485 10.05 38.52 -4.16
N PHE A 486 9.60 38.39 -2.92
CA PHE A 486 8.26 38.75 -2.55
C PHE A 486 8.12 40.29 -2.59
N SER A 487 7.30 40.79 -3.51
CA SER A 487 7.07 42.23 -3.71
C SER A 487 5.97 42.82 -2.81
N GLY A 488 5.23 41.97 -2.11
CA GLY A 488 4.02 42.34 -1.37
C GLY A 488 2.75 42.13 -2.20
N GLN A 489 1.61 42.18 -1.55
CA GLN A 489 0.32 42.29 -2.26
C GLN A 489 0.23 43.65 -2.92
N GLN A 490 -0.05 43.71 -4.21
CA GLN A 490 -0.58 44.92 -4.87
C GLN A 490 -2.07 45.00 -4.65
#